data_03ab9030a37e68bfb44cd834c0a47ee1
#
_entry.id   03ab9030a37e68bfb44cd834c0a47ee1
#
_cell.length_a   1.000
_cell.length_b   1.000
_cell.length_c   1.000
_cell.angle_alpha   90.00
_cell.angle_beta   90.00
_cell.angle_gamma   90.00
#
_symmetry.space_group_name_H-M   'P 1'
#
loop_
_entity.id
_entity.type
_entity.pdbx_description
1 polymer ?
#
loop_
_entity_poly.entity_id
_entity_poly.type
_entity_poly.pdbx_seq_one_letter_code
_entity_poly.pdbx_strand_id
1 'polypeptide(L)'
;NIGEWGGGWEEFVRAALVDQFEEDFNCTVNWDSSFPWFPKFVTQGPQDPVFDICNWNLPNLTQTKQAGDYFLTTDEVRENVPNAANCWEFAFASGAGITWAYMPYVYAYRTDIEGGPVDGFRAFWEERFAGKRGTYGTENGLMHAFFMATAREFGADQYDMQAAFQALEEAMPMKVSEFTFNMLSLIERGEVDIAVHIEGEALSLQRKGVPMDVWLWDSRPILTQTKTISRYADPMQKRLAFALMNRTLSPEFLNAFGDQFLWRPTNSEARITQVLAEAGVENTPEAVEAFWVPDWDFFVENKLEITDRLNRIFGL
;
A
#
# COMPACT_ATOMS: atom_id res chain seq x y z
N ASN A 1 19.87 0.80 11.32
CA ASN A 1 19.13 -0.39 10.90
C ASN A 1 17.80 0.04 10.33
N ILE A 2 17.43 -0.48 9.14
CA ILE A 2 16.16 -0.14 8.51
C ILE A 2 15.39 -1.42 8.12
N GLY A 3 14.07 -1.40 8.31
CA GLY A 3 13.14 -2.37 7.75
C GLY A 3 12.50 -1.81 6.49
N GLU A 4 12.74 -2.42 5.32
CA GLU A 4 12.30 -1.90 4.04
C GLU A 4 12.10 -3.03 3.02
N TRP A 5 11.38 -2.78 1.92
CA TRP A 5 11.14 -3.77 0.89
C TRP A 5 12.41 -4.14 0.13
N GLY A 6 12.49 -5.38 -0.35
CA GLY A 6 13.65 -5.91 -1.08
C GLY A 6 13.49 -5.90 -2.61
N GLY A 7 14.43 -6.58 -3.28
CA GLY A 7 14.44 -6.71 -4.73
C GLY A 7 14.68 -5.40 -5.47
N GLY A 8 14.02 -5.18 -6.59
CA GLY A 8 14.16 -3.96 -7.39
C GLY A 8 13.81 -2.66 -6.65
N TRP A 9 13.00 -2.75 -5.60
CA TRP A 9 12.74 -1.62 -4.70
C TRP A 9 14.01 -1.24 -3.91
N GLU A 10 14.68 -2.22 -3.28
CA GLU A 10 15.92 -1.99 -2.57
C GLU A 10 17.01 -1.41 -3.49
N GLU A 11 17.21 -2.04 -4.66
CA GLU A 11 18.18 -1.58 -5.65
C GLU A 11 17.99 -0.12 -6.01
N PHE A 12 16.74 0.27 -6.27
CA PHE A 12 16.41 1.65 -6.62
C PHE A 12 16.60 2.61 -5.44
N VAL A 13 16.05 2.27 -4.26
CA VAL A 13 16.11 3.16 -3.08
C VAL A 13 17.54 3.33 -2.60
N ARG A 14 18.39 2.30 -2.68
CA ARG A 14 19.82 2.45 -2.41
C ARG A 14 20.44 3.44 -3.36
N ALA A 15 20.34 3.25 -4.66
CA ALA A 15 20.95 4.11 -5.66
C ALA A 15 20.43 5.56 -5.64
N ALA A 16 19.13 5.76 -5.41
CA ALA A 16 18.50 7.07 -5.47
C ALA A 16 18.56 7.86 -4.16
N LEU A 17 18.79 7.20 -3.01
CA LEU A 17 18.67 7.82 -1.71
C LEU A 17 19.77 7.41 -0.72
N VAL A 18 19.99 6.09 -0.55
CA VAL A 18 20.79 5.57 0.57
C VAL A 18 22.27 5.73 0.35
N ASP A 19 22.79 5.45 -0.85
CA ASP A 19 24.23 5.51 -1.12
C ASP A 19 24.81 6.91 -0.85
N GLN A 20 24.12 7.95 -1.36
CA GLN A 20 24.52 9.34 -1.07
C GLN A 20 24.31 9.73 0.40
N PHE A 21 23.29 9.15 1.06
CA PHE A 21 23.04 9.37 2.48
C PHE A 21 24.20 8.81 3.33
N GLU A 22 24.67 7.60 3.03
CA GLU A 22 25.80 6.97 3.73
C GLU A 22 27.07 7.80 3.59
N GLU A 23 27.35 8.34 2.40
CA GLU A 23 28.50 9.22 2.16
C GLU A 23 28.39 10.53 2.94
N ASP A 24 27.25 11.23 2.87
CA ASP A 24 27.03 12.53 3.48
C ASP A 24 27.10 12.50 5.01
N PHE A 25 26.61 11.41 5.61
CA PHE A 25 26.57 11.26 7.07
C PHE A 25 27.66 10.36 7.63
N ASN A 26 28.53 9.82 6.78
CA ASN A 26 29.57 8.86 7.17
C ASN A 26 29.01 7.73 8.06
N CYS A 27 27.96 7.09 7.59
CA CYS A 27 27.26 6.02 8.29
C CYS A 27 27.07 4.82 7.36
N THR A 28 26.56 3.71 7.93
CA THR A 28 26.16 2.52 7.16
C THR A 28 24.71 2.21 7.45
N VAL A 29 23.91 1.99 6.40
CA VAL A 29 22.52 1.59 6.48
C VAL A 29 22.42 0.06 6.35
N ASN A 30 22.15 -0.60 7.46
CA ASN A 30 21.87 -2.02 7.48
C ASN A 30 20.41 -2.24 7.06
N TRP A 31 20.22 -2.87 5.92
CA TRP A 31 18.93 -3.11 5.29
C TRP A 31 18.38 -4.49 5.61
N ASP A 32 17.14 -4.57 6.10
CA ASP A 32 16.42 -5.83 6.34
C ASP A 32 15.12 -5.87 5.54
N SER A 33 15.08 -6.73 4.54
CA SER A 33 13.89 -6.97 3.70
C SER A 33 13.13 -8.25 4.07
N SER A 34 13.46 -8.89 5.18
CA SER A 34 12.80 -10.13 5.60
C SER A 34 11.45 -9.87 6.29
N PHE A 35 10.48 -9.42 5.52
CA PHE A 35 9.08 -9.26 5.95
C PHE A 35 8.45 -10.64 6.24
N PRO A 36 7.53 -10.76 7.24
CA PRO A 36 6.91 -9.70 8.05
C PRO A 36 7.77 -9.27 9.26
N TRP A 37 7.76 -7.97 9.57
CA TRP A 37 8.55 -7.42 10.68
C TRP A 37 7.85 -7.46 12.04
N PHE A 38 6.51 -7.53 12.07
CA PHE A 38 5.74 -7.58 13.32
C PHE A 38 6.28 -8.57 14.36
N PRO A 39 6.60 -9.85 14.02
CA PRO A 39 7.15 -10.79 14.99
C PRO A 39 8.49 -10.34 15.59
N LYS A 40 9.32 -9.64 14.82
CA LYS A 40 10.62 -9.12 15.29
C LYS A 40 10.42 -8.03 16.35
N PHE A 41 9.49 -7.09 16.10
CA PHE A 41 9.15 -6.05 17.06
C PHE A 41 8.64 -6.63 18.36
N VAL A 42 7.70 -7.58 18.31
CA VAL A 42 7.12 -8.19 19.51
C VAL A 42 8.15 -9.02 20.29
N THR A 43 9.02 -9.76 19.58
CA THR A 43 10.04 -10.61 20.22
C THR A 43 11.11 -9.79 20.95
N GLN A 44 11.56 -8.68 20.34
CA GLN A 44 12.63 -7.85 20.87
C GLN A 44 12.09 -6.83 21.89
N GLY A 45 10.86 -6.36 21.68
CA GLY A 45 10.22 -5.35 22.51
C GLY A 45 10.66 -3.92 22.16
N PRO A 46 9.95 -2.90 22.70
CA PRO A 46 10.18 -1.51 22.28
C PRO A 46 11.50 -0.92 22.78
N GLN A 47 12.04 -1.39 23.93
CA GLN A 47 13.22 -0.80 24.59
C GLN A 47 14.55 -1.08 23.85
N ASP A 48 14.56 -2.12 23.03
CA ASP A 48 15.71 -2.49 22.20
C ASP A 48 15.25 -2.59 20.74
N PRO A 49 15.11 -1.46 20.03
CA PRO A 49 14.44 -1.44 18.73
C PRO A 49 15.23 -2.20 17.67
N VAL A 50 14.56 -3.14 17.01
CA VAL A 50 15.13 -3.94 15.91
C VAL A 50 15.52 -3.08 14.72
N PHE A 51 14.76 -2.00 14.48
CA PHE A 51 15.01 -1.00 13.44
C PHE A 51 14.96 0.41 14.01
N ASP A 52 15.78 1.30 13.47
CA ASP A 52 15.74 2.73 13.78
C ASP A 52 14.64 3.42 12.99
N ILE A 53 14.46 2.98 11.73
CA ILE A 53 13.39 3.40 10.83
C ILE A 53 12.83 2.18 10.11
N CYS A 54 11.51 2.15 9.90
CA CYS A 54 10.85 1.03 9.24
C CYS A 54 9.73 1.50 8.31
N ASN A 55 9.61 0.86 7.15
CA ASN A 55 8.57 1.14 6.17
C ASN A 55 7.39 0.16 6.31
N TRP A 56 6.16 0.63 6.12
CA TRP A 56 4.95 -0.12 6.41
C TRP A 56 3.83 0.10 5.41
N ASN A 57 3.00 -0.93 5.23
CA ASN A 57 1.59 -0.77 4.88
C ASN A 57 0.80 -0.51 6.16
N LEU A 58 -0.26 0.28 6.09
CA LEU A 58 -1.03 0.67 7.29
C LEU A 58 -1.58 -0.51 8.11
N PRO A 59 -2.13 -1.60 7.54
CA PRO A 59 -2.60 -2.72 8.38
C PRO A 59 -1.51 -3.31 9.28
N ASN A 60 -0.29 -3.48 8.74
CA ASN A 60 0.84 -4.03 9.50
C ASN A 60 1.38 -3.02 10.53
N LEU A 61 1.38 -1.73 10.20
CA LEU A 61 1.71 -0.67 11.15
C LEU A 61 0.72 -0.65 12.30
N THR A 62 -0.59 -0.69 12.01
CA THR A 62 -1.66 -0.71 13.01
C THR A 62 -1.52 -1.89 13.95
N GLN A 63 -1.29 -3.10 13.41
CA GLN A 63 -1.06 -4.29 14.21
C GLN A 63 0.14 -4.13 15.17
N THR A 64 1.23 -3.52 14.68
CA THR A 64 2.44 -3.31 15.51
C THR A 64 2.22 -2.24 16.57
N LYS A 65 1.52 -1.15 16.26
CA LYS A 65 1.13 -0.11 17.22
C LYS A 65 0.26 -0.65 18.36
N GLN A 66 -0.69 -1.52 18.05
CA GLN A 66 -1.56 -2.13 19.07
C GLN A 66 -0.78 -3.07 20.02
N ALA A 67 0.35 -3.62 19.57
CA ALA A 67 1.19 -4.51 20.39
C ALA A 67 2.12 -3.77 21.37
N GLY A 68 2.36 -2.44 21.19
CA GLY A 68 3.22 -1.69 22.10
C GLY A 68 3.62 -0.29 21.62
N ASP A 69 4.28 0.47 22.49
CA ASP A 69 4.77 1.82 22.22
C ASP A 69 6.15 1.79 21.52
N TYR A 70 6.15 1.37 20.26
CA TYR A 70 7.38 1.18 19.48
C TYR A 70 7.87 2.45 18.78
N PHE A 71 6.96 3.37 18.41
CA PHE A 71 7.25 4.43 17.46
C PHE A 71 7.07 5.83 18.04
N LEU A 72 7.78 6.79 17.50
CA LEU A 72 7.47 8.20 17.69
C LEU A 72 6.09 8.51 17.08
N THR A 73 5.36 9.40 17.72
CA THR A 73 4.10 9.90 17.18
C THR A 73 4.33 10.68 15.89
N THR A 74 3.31 10.81 15.09
CA THR A 74 3.34 11.63 13.88
C THR A 74 3.78 13.06 14.18
N ASP A 75 3.30 13.67 15.27
CA ASP A 75 3.65 15.04 15.64
C ASP A 75 5.15 15.16 15.99
N GLU A 76 5.68 14.22 16.79
CA GLU A 76 7.12 14.18 17.12
C GLU A 76 7.99 14.05 15.86
N VAL A 77 7.53 13.29 14.85
CA VAL A 77 8.26 13.15 13.58
C VAL A 77 8.13 14.43 12.75
N ARG A 78 6.94 15.02 12.66
CA ARG A 78 6.63 16.23 11.89
C ARG A 78 7.49 17.43 12.32
N GLU A 79 7.68 17.59 13.63
CA GLU A 79 8.51 18.66 14.19
C GLU A 79 9.99 18.58 13.78
N ASN A 80 10.49 17.39 13.45
CA ASN A 80 11.89 17.11 13.16
C ASN A 80 12.18 16.84 11.68
N VAL A 81 11.16 16.84 10.81
CA VAL A 81 11.26 16.52 9.39
C VAL A 81 10.72 17.68 8.55
N PRO A 82 11.57 18.63 8.09
CA PRO A 82 11.14 19.85 7.39
C PRO A 82 10.23 19.61 6.19
N ASN A 83 10.53 18.60 5.34
CA ASN A 83 9.72 18.29 4.16
C ASN A 83 8.30 17.77 4.51
N ALA A 84 8.07 17.41 5.77
CA ALA A 84 6.72 17.04 6.22
C ALA A 84 5.73 18.21 6.17
N ALA A 85 6.20 19.45 6.23
CA ALA A 85 5.36 20.65 6.14
C ALA A 85 4.59 20.76 4.82
N ASN A 86 5.09 20.12 3.77
CA ASN A 86 4.49 20.15 2.42
C ASN A 86 3.69 18.88 2.10
N CYS A 87 3.55 17.96 3.06
CA CYS A 87 2.76 16.74 2.86
C CYS A 87 1.27 16.99 3.09
N TRP A 88 0.44 16.28 2.32
CA TRP A 88 -1.01 16.26 2.50
C TRP A 88 -1.40 15.74 3.89
N GLU A 89 -2.51 16.24 4.44
CA GLU A 89 -2.93 15.91 5.82
C GLU A 89 -3.14 14.40 6.03
N PHE A 90 -3.63 13.67 5.04
CA PHE A 90 -3.79 12.22 5.15
C PHE A 90 -2.47 11.46 5.37
N ALA A 91 -1.32 12.05 5.02
CA ALA A 91 0.00 11.45 5.25
C ALA A 91 0.30 11.23 6.75
N PHE A 92 -0.44 11.90 7.61
CA PHE A 92 -0.30 11.88 9.06
C PHE A 92 -1.34 11.02 9.78
N ALA A 93 -2.32 10.47 9.05
CA ALA A 93 -3.47 9.76 9.62
C ALA A 93 -3.11 8.47 10.41
N SER A 94 -1.92 7.91 10.19
CA SER A 94 -1.46 6.71 10.92
C SER A 94 -1.23 6.93 12.41
N GLY A 95 -1.04 8.19 12.86
CA GLY A 95 -0.67 8.55 14.22
C GLY A 95 0.76 8.16 14.64
N ALA A 96 1.51 7.49 13.75
CA ALA A 96 2.91 7.13 13.93
C ALA A 96 3.66 7.22 12.60
N GLY A 97 4.74 7.98 12.55
CA GLY A 97 5.52 8.20 11.33
C GLY A 97 4.80 9.07 10.30
N ILE A 98 5.20 8.96 9.04
CA ILE A 98 4.66 9.73 7.92
C ILE A 98 4.50 8.82 6.70
N THR A 99 3.33 8.86 6.08
CA THR A 99 3.11 8.27 4.76
C THR A 99 3.81 9.13 3.70
N TRP A 100 4.70 8.54 2.91
CA TRP A 100 5.52 9.25 1.95
C TRP A 100 5.10 9.01 0.50
N ALA A 101 4.45 7.88 0.24
CA ALA A 101 3.88 7.54 -1.06
C ALA A 101 2.58 6.75 -0.91
N TYR A 102 1.71 6.84 -1.89
CA TYR A 102 0.45 6.12 -1.91
C TYR A 102 0.05 5.72 -3.33
N MET A 103 -0.86 4.74 -3.41
CA MET A 103 -1.38 4.26 -4.68
C MET A 103 -2.81 3.76 -4.47
N PRO A 104 -3.78 4.15 -5.31
CA PRO A 104 -5.15 3.64 -5.18
C PRO A 104 -5.23 2.17 -5.57
N TYR A 105 -6.16 1.48 -4.92
CA TYR A 105 -6.61 0.17 -5.36
C TYR A 105 -7.55 0.31 -6.56
N VAL A 106 -7.43 -0.63 -7.49
CA VAL A 106 -8.16 -0.64 -8.75
C VAL A 106 -8.67 -2.04 -9.06
N TYR A 107 -9.59 -2.15 -10.02
CA TYR A 107 -9.69 -3.35 -10.83
C TYR A 107 -8.77 -3.21 -12.04
N ALA A 108 -7.90 -4.20 -12.22
CA ALA A 108 -7.21 -4.43 -13.48
C ALA A 108 -8.06 -5.42 -14.30
N TYR A 109 -8.49 -5.05 -15.50
CA TYR A 109 -9.38 -5.87 -16.30
C TYR A 109 -8.99 -5.91 -17.78
N ARG A 110 -9.30 -7.01 -18.45
CA ARG A 110 -9.03 -7.17 -19.88
C ARG A 110 -10.07 -6.39 -20.71
N THR A 111 -9.57 -5.74 -21.77
CA THR A 111 -10.40 -4.94 -22.70
C THR A 111 -10.80 -5.69 -23.97
N ASP A 112 -10.22 -6.86 -24.22
CA ASP A 112 -10.48 -7.71 -25.38
C ASP A 112 -11.58 -8.77 -25.15
N ILE A 113 -12.31 -8.65 -24.04
CA ILE A 113 -13.49 -9.46 -23.74
C ILE A 113 -14.79 -8.71 -24.05
N GLU A 114 -15.88 -9.42 -24.26
CA GLU A 114 -17.20 -8.82 -24.50
C GLU A 114 -17.74 -8.08 -23.26
N GLY A 115 -18.56 -7.04 -23.47
CA GLY A 115 -19.28 -6.32 -22.43
C GLY A 115 -18.78 -4.91 -22.14
N GLY A 116 -17.73 -4.44 -22.84
CA GLY A 116 -17.24 -3.06 -22.73
C GLY A 116 -16.45 -2.76 -21.44
N PRO A 117 -16.19 -1.48 -21.15
CA PRO A 117 -15.46 -1.04 -19.97
C PRO A 117 -16.13 -1.46 -18.65
N VAL A 118 -15.32 -1.61 -17.62
CA VAL A 118 -15.80 -1.78 -16.24
C VAL A 118 -16.35 -0.44 -15.75
N ASP A 119 -17.52 -0.48 -15.12
CA ASP A 119 -18.16 0.69 -14.53
C ASP A 119 -18.82 0.29 -13.18
N GLY A 120 -18.31 0.87 -12.11
CA GLY A 120 -18.75 0.60 -10.74
C GLY A 120 -18.02 -0.54 -10.03
N PHE A 121 -17.93 -0.45 -8.70
CA PHE A 121 -17.30 -1.46 -7.86
C PHE A 121 -17.91 -2.85 -8.05
N ARG A 122 -19.24 -2.92 -8.25
CA ARG A 122 -20.00 -4.17 -8.41
C ARG A 122 -19.76 -4.86 -9.75
N ALA A 123 -19.07 -4.22 -10.71
CA ALA A 123 -18.72 -4.86 -11.98
C ALA A 123 -17.88 -6.15 -11.80
N PHE A 124 -17.11 -6.25 -10.72
CA PHE A 124 -16.36 -7.46 -10.38
C PHE A 124 -17.29 -8.70 -10.27
N TRP A 125 -18.55 -8.53 -9.89
CA TRP A 125 -19.57 -9.60 -9.75
C TRP A 125 -20.33 -9.90 -11.04
N GLU A 126 -20.12 -9.17 -12.13
CA GLU A 126 -20.80 -9.41 -13.40
C GLU A 126 -20.52 -10.82 -13.94
N GLU A 127 -21.54 -11.43 -14.54
CA GLU A 127 -21.48 -12.81 -15.05
C GLU A 127 -20.37 -13.00 -16.08
N ARG A 128 -20.06 -11.98 -16.90
CA ARG A 128 -18.97 -12.03 -17.89
C ARG A 128 -17.61 -12.39 -17.30
N PHE A 129 -17.42 -12.16 -16.01
CA PHE A 129 -16.18 -12.48 -15.27
C PHE A 129 -16.26 -13.77 -14.46
N ALA A 130 -17.36 -14.52 -14.54
CA ALA A 130 -17.53 -15.75 -13.77
C ALA A 130 -16.39 -16.75 -14.04
N GLY A 131 -15.75 -17.23 -12.97
CA GLY A 131 -14.62 -18.16 -13.04
C GLY A 131 -13.29 -17.57 -13.51
N LYS A 132 -13.25 -16.26 -13.83
CA LYS A 132 -12.06 -15.53 -14.28
C LYS A 132 -11.78 -14.28 -13.44
N ARG A 133 -12.30 -14.23 -12.23
CA ARG A 133 -12.00 -13.22 -11.23
C ARG A 133 -10.70 -13.54 -10.52
N GLY A 134 -9.93 -12.52 -10.16
CA GLY A 134 -8.68 -12.66 -9.43
C GLY A 134 -8.67 -11.87 -8.13
N THR A 135 -8.18 -12.50 -7.05
CA THR A 135 -7.96 -11.87 -5.75
C THR A 135 -6.71 -12.45 -5.08
N TYR A 136 -6.50 -12.12 -3.82
CA TYR A 136 -5.30 -12.52 -3.09
C TYR A 136 -5.60 -13.36 -1.86
N GLY A 137 -4.57 -14.06 -1.38
CA GLY A 137 -4.60 -14.75 -0.11
C GLY A 137 -4.83 -13.80 1.07
N THR A 138 -5.33 -14.35 2.17
CA THR A 138 -5.84 -13.58 3.33
C THR A 138 -4.79 -12.78 4.09
N GLU A 139 -3.50 -13.04 3.88
CA GLU A 139 -2.42 -12.23 4.47
C GLU A 139 -1.97 -11.05 3.59
N ASN A 140 -2.49 -10.95 2.37
CA ASN A 140 -2.12 -9.90 1.43
C ASN A 140 -2.91 -8.62 1.69
N GLY A 141 -2.24 -7.47 1.75
CA GLY A 141 -2.87 -6.16 1.99
C GLY A 141 -3.91 -5.75 0.94
N LEU A 142 -3.82 -6.28 -0.30
CA LEU A 142 -4.85 -6.04 -1.32
C LEU A 142 -6.17 -6.75 -0.96
N MET A 143 -6.08 -7.96 -0.39
CA MET A 143 -7.28 -8.66 0.11
C MET A 143 -7.90 -7.92 1.30
N HIS A 144 -7.07 -7.38 2.21
CA HIS A 144 -7.56 -6.59 3.33
C HIS A 144 -8.36 -5.38 2.86
N ALA A 145 -7.81 -4.61 1.92
CA ALA A 145 -8.51 -3.45 1.37
C ALA A 145 -9.76 -3.84 0.58
N PHE A 146 -9.70 -4.94 -0.17
CA PHE A 146 -10.86 -5.45 -0.93
C PHE A 146 -11.99 -5.89 0.00
N PHE A 147 -11.66 -6.55 1.12
CA PHE A 147 -12.65 -6.90 2.13
C PHE A 147 -13.34 -5.66 2.72
N MET A 148 -12.57 -4.65 3.15
CA MET A 148 -13.11 -3.42 3.74
C MET A 148 -13.94 -2.62 2.73
N ALA A 149 -13.48 -2.55 1.47
CA ALA A 149 -14.23 -1.91 0.40
C ALA A 149 -15.52 -2.68 0.07
N THR A 150 -15.48 -4.01 0.06
CA THR A 150 -16.67 -4.85 -0.17
C THR A 150 -17.70 -4.66 0.95
N ALA A 151 -17.25 -4.59 2.21
CA ALA A 151 -18.15 -4.29 3.33
C ALA A 151 -18.86 -2.95 3.12
N ARG A 152 -18.12 -1.92 2.74
CA ARG A 152 -18.64 -0.57 2.50
C ARG A 152 -19.63 -0.51 1.32
N GLU A 153 -19.35 -1.24 0.24
CA GLU A 153 -20.13 -1.18 -1.00
C GLU A 153 -21.38 -2.09 -0.99
N PHE A 154 -21.38 -3.16 -0.22
CA PHE A 154 -22.47 -4.11 -0.13
C PHE A 154 -23.27 -3.99 1.17
N GLY A 155 -22.66 -3.49 2.24
CA GLY A 155 -23.27 -3.30 3.55
C GLY A 155 -23.70 -1.87 3.84
N ALA A 156 -23.95 -1.59 5.11
CA ALA A 156 -24.28 -0.26 5.61
C ALA A 156 -23.05 0.67 5.63
N ASP A 157 -21.87 0.10 5.92
CA ASP A 157 -20.59 0.79 6.01
C ASP A 157 -19.42 -0.21 5.97
N GLN A 158 -18.20 0.27 6.20
CA GLN A 158 -16.98 -0.57 6.22
C GLN A 158 -16.95 -1.63 7.33
N TYR A 159 -17.82 -1.55 8.32
CA TYR A 159 -17.88 -2.46 9.48
C TYR A 159 -18.83 -3.64 9.26
N ASP A 160 -19.60 -3.64 8.17
CA ASP A 160 -20.54 -4.74 7.83
C ASP A 160 -19.80 -5.95 7.24
N MET A 161 -19.05 -6.64 8.11
CA MET A 161 -18.30 -7.85 7.72
C MET A 161 -19.21 -8.91 7.11
N GLN A 162 -20.49 -9.01 7.55
CA GLN A 162 -21.41 -10.04 7.06
C GLN A 162 -21.74 -9.81 5.58
N ALA A 163 -22.02 -8.57 5.20
CA ALA A 163 -22.25 -8.21 3.80
C ALA A 163 -21.01 -8.48 2.93
N ALA A 164 -19.81 -8.19 3.44
CA ALA A 164 -18.57 -8.49 2.74
C ALA A 164 -18.38 -9.99 2.49
N PHE A 165 -18.58 -10.82 3.50
CA PHE A 165 -18.46 -12.28 3.36
C PHE A 165 -19.46 -12.84 2.36
N GLN A 166 -20.72 -12.41 2.43
CA GLN A 166 -21.74 -12.86 1.49
C GLN A 166 -21.39 -12.47 0.06
N ALA A 167 -21.00 -11.23 -0.18
CA ALA A 167 -20.63 -10.76 -1.50
C ALA A 167 -19.42 -11.53 -2.07
N LEU A 168 -18.39 -11.80 -1.25
CA LEU A 168 -17.23 -12.57 -1.68
C LEU A 168 -17.55 -14.05 -1.95
N GLU A 169 -18.47 -14.63 -1.20
CA GLU A 169 -19.00 -15.98 -1.46
C GLU A 169 -19.73 -16.04 -2.81
N GLU A 170 -20.55 -15.02 -3.13
CA GLU A 170 -21.25 -14.89 -4.42
C GLU A 170 -20.29 -14.67 -5.61
N ALA A 171 -19.10 -14.10 -5.38
CA ALA A 171 -18.08 -13.89 -6.42
C ALA A 171 -17.32 -15.17 -6.80
N MET A 172 -17.46 -16.25 -6.03
CA MET A 172 -16.71 -17.50 -6.30
C MET A 172 -17.21 -18.21 -7.59
N PRO A 173 -16.32 -18.96 -8.30
CA PRO A 173 -14.91 -19.19 -7.97
C PRO A 173 -14.01 -18.03 -8.41
N MET A 174 -12.94 -17.78 -7.64
CA MET A 174 -11.90 -16.82 -7.94
C MET A 174 -10.53 -17.50 -8.01
N LYS A 175 -9.62 -16.94 -8.80
CA LYS A 175 -8.18 -17.28 -8.76
C LYS A 175 -7.56 -16.52 -7.59
N VAL A 176 -6.98 -17.24 -6.63
CA VAL A 176 -6.29 -16.65 -5.48
C VAL A 176 -4.79 -16.66 -5.73
N SER A 177 -4.14 -15.51 -5.61
CA SER A 177 -2.69 -15.34 -5.76
C SER A 177 -2.05 -14.91 -4.45
N GLU A 178 -0.78 -15.26 -4.23
CA GLU A 178 -0.02 -14.76 -3.08
C GLU A 178 0.57 -13.36 -3.37
N PHE A 179 1.02 -13.12 -4.61
CA PHE A 179 1.76 -11.91 -5.00
C PHE A 179 1.16 -11.24 -6.23
N THR A 180 1.32 -9.92 -6.30
CA THR A 180 0.80 -9.07 -7.38
C THR A 180 1.35 -9.46 -8.76
N PHE A 181 2.65 -9.76 -8.87
CA PHE A 181 3.26 -10.21 -10.14
C PHE A 181 2.67 -11.51 -10.66
N ASN A 182 2.30 -12.43 -9.78
CA ASN A 182 1.63 -13.67 -10.19
C ASN A 182 0.25 -13.36 -10.77
N MET A 183 -0.49 -12.44 -10.17
CA MET A 183 -1.79 -12.01 -10.69
C MET A 183 -1.66 -11.32 -12.05
N LEU A 184 -0.67 -10.43 -12.23
CA LEU A 184 -0.40 -9.82 -13.54
C LEU A 184 -0.11 -10.88 -14.62
N SER A 185 0.64 -11.92 -14.28
CA SER A 185 0.91 -13.03 -15.21
C SER A 185 -0.36 -13.81 -15.56
N LEU A 186 -1.32 -13.95 -14.63
CA LEU A 186 -2.62 -14.59 -14.93
C LEU A 186 -3.47 -13.71 -15.86
N ILE A 187 -3.47 -12.40 -15.68
CA ILE A 187 -4.15 -11.43 -16.55
C ILE A 187 -3.53 -11.48 -17.96
N GLU A 188 -2.19 -11.42 -18.05
CA GLU A 188 -1.46 -11.46 -19.32
C GLU A 188 -1.80 -12.72 -20.15
N ARG A 189 -1.90 -13.88 -19.49
CA ARG A 189 -2.25 -15.14 -20.14
C ARG A 189 -3.77 -15.31 -20.40
N GLY A 190 -4.62 -14.38 -19.96
CA GLY A 190 -6.07 -14.47 -20.10
C GLY A 190 -6.72 -15.53 -19.21
N GLU A 191 -6.04 -15.96 -18.15
CA GLU A 191 -6.60 -16.84 -17.12
C GLU A 191 -7.47 -16.09 -16.10
N VAL A 192 -7.25 -14.77 -16.00
CA VAL A 192 -8.02 -13.81 -15.21
C VAL A 192 -8.42 -12.66 -16.12
N ASP A 193 -9.69 -12.30 -16.11
CA ASP A 193 -10.24 -11.21 -16.92
C ASP A 193 -10.47 -9.93 -16.09
N ILE A 194 -10.67 -10.07 -14.78
CA ILE A 194 -10.73 -8.95 -13.82
C ILE A 194 -10.06 -9.35 -12.50
N ALA A 195 -9.25 -8.48 -11.94
CA ALA A 195 -8.59 -8.70 -10.65
C ALA A 195 -8.54 -7.44 -9.80
N VAL A 196 -8.54 -7.64 -8.49
CA VAL A 196 -8.07 -6.62 -7.53
C VAL A 196 -6.61 -6.33 -7.80
N HIS A 197 -6.24 -5.07 -7.90
CA HIS A 197 -4.84 -4.69 -8.10
C HIS A 197 -4.54 -3.29 -7.56
N ILE A 198 -3.32 -2.81 -7.79
CA ILE A 198 -2.89 -1.43 -7.56
C ILE A 198 -2.59 -0.76 -8.90
N GLU A 199 -2.90 0.53 -8.98
CA GLU A 199 -2.90 1.29 -10.23
C GLU A 199 -1.59 1.21 -11.01
N GLY A 200 -0.46 1.53 -10.41
CA GLY A 200 0.82 1.65 -11.12
C GLY A 200 1.33 0.32 -11.68
N GLU A 201 1.17 -0.79 -10.96
CA GLU A 201 1.58 -2.10 -11.47
C GLU A 201 0.69 -2.53 -12.65
N ALA A 202 -0.62 -2.29 -12.55
CA ALA A 202 -1.56 -2.61 -13.62
C ALA A 202 -1.27 -1.76 -14.89
N LEU A 203 -1.07 -0.45 -14.74
CA LEU A 203 -0.68 0.43 -15.84
C LEU A 203 0.67 0.03 -16.47
N SER A 204 1.60 -0.49 -15.68
CA SER A 204 2.86 -1.00 -16.20
C SER A 204 2.68 -2.20 -17.13
N LEU A 205 1.70 -3.07 -16.85
CA LEU A 205 1.35 -4.19 -17.72
C LEU A 205 0.63 -3.72 -19.00
N GLN A 206 -0.29 -2.77 -18.89
CA GLN A 206 -0.95 -2.13 -20.03
C GLN A 206 0.08 -1.54 -21.01
N ARG A 207 1.10 -0.84 -20.51
CA ARG A 207 2.17 -0.24 -21.32
C ARG A 207 3.03 -1.29 -22.07
N LYS A 208 3.06 -2.52 -21.60
CA LYS A 208 3.71 -3.64 -22.33
C LYS A 208 2.85 -4.17 -23.47
N GLY A 209 1.67 -3.58 -23.72
CA GLY A 209 0.78 -3.91 -24.82
C GLY A 209 -0.24 -5.01 -24.49
N VAL A 210 -0.39 -5.40 -23.25
CA VAL A 210 -1.48 -6.29 -22.83
C VAL A 210 -2.80 -5.55 -22.99
N PRO A 211 -3.83 -6.15 -23.64
CA PRO A 211 -5.13 -5.52 -23.84
C PRO A 211 -5.91 -5.48 -22.51
N MET A 212 -5.60 -4.50 -21.67
CA MET A 212 -6.19 -4.30 -20.36
C MET A 212 -6.33 -2.83 -20.03
N ASP A 213 -7.17 -2.54 -19.05
CA ASP A 213 -7.33 -1.22 -18.49
C ASP A 213 -7.51 -1.30 -16.96
N VAL A 214 -7.57 -0.15 -16.32
CA VAL A 214 -7.80 -0.02 -14.88
C VAL A 214 -9.08 0.75 -14.60
N TRP A 215 -9.78 0.35 -13.56
CA TRP A 215 -10.90 1.09 -13.04
C TRP A 215 -10.69 1.40 -11.56
N LEU A 216 -10.74 2.69 -11.23
CA LEU A 216 -10.57 3.19 -9.87
C LEU A 216 -11.85 2.92 -9.06
N TRP A 217 -11.75 2.25 -7.92
CA TRP A 217 -12.91 1.98 -7.09
C TRP A 217 -13.57 3.28 -6.60
N ASP A 218 -14.90 3.32 -6.58
CA ASP A 218 -15.66 4.52 -6.18
C ASP A 218 -15.30 5.01 -4.78
N SER A 219 -15.09 4.09 -3.85
CA SER A 219 -14.65 4.38 -2.48
C SER A 219 -13.19 4.83 -2.36
N ARG A 220 -12.39 4.68 -3.43
CA ARG A 220 -10.99 5.11 -3.56
C ARG A 220 -10.08 4.79 -2.38
N PRO A 221 -10.04 3.54 -1.89
CA PRO A 221 -9.08 3.16 -0.86
C PRO A 221 -7.65 3.21 -1.40
N ILE A 222 -6.69 3.52 -0.52
CA ILE A 222 -5.29 3.65 -0.90
C ILE A 222 -4.38 2.66 -0.17
N LEU A 223 -3.44 2.11 -0.92
CA LEU A 223 -2.24 1.48 -0.38
C LEU A 223 -1.22 2.58 -0.07
N THR A 224 -0.66 2.54 1.12
CA THR A 224 0.29 3.56 1.58
C THR A 224 1.67 2.95 1.85
N GLN A 225 2.69 3.80 1.73
CA GLN A 225 4.03 3.53 2.23
C GLN A 225 4.30 4.51 3.37
N THR A 226 4.36 4.00 4.59
CA THR A 226 4.50 4.82 5.80
C THR A 226 5.80 4.48 6.49
N LYS A 227 6.68 5.46 6.70
CA LYS A 227 7.91 5.28 7.49
C LYS A 227 7.68 5.71 8.93
N THR A 228 8.12 4.86 9.86
CA THR A 228 8.13 5.14 11.30
C THR A 228 9.55 5.20 11.83
N ILE A 229 9.75 5.95 12.91
CA ILE A 229 11.01 6.03 13.64
C ILE A 229 10.81 5.43 15.03
N SER A 230 11.71 4.55 15.45
CA SER A 230 11.62 3.88 16.74
C SER A 230 11.80 4.86 17.90
N ARG A 231 10.87 4.78 18.87
CA ARG A 231 10.86 5.67 20.05
C ARG A 231 12.12 5.56 20.90
N TYR A 232 12.65 4.37 21.03
CA TYR A 232 13.79 4.05 21.90
C TYR A 232 15.11 3.87 21.15
N ALA A 233 15.18 4.22 19.86
CA ALA A 233 16.44 4.27 19.13
C ALA A 233 17.42 5.25 19.79
N ASP A 234 18.72 4.97 19.66
CA ASP A 234 19.79 5.87 20.16
C ASP A 234 19.62 7.30 19.61
N PRO A 235 19.95 8.34 20.39
CA PRO A 235 19.79 9.73 19.94
C PRO A 235 20.49 10.07 18.62
N MET A 236 21.64 9.43 18.32
CA MET A 236 22.33 9.65 17.04
C MET A 236 21.57 8.95 15.91
N GLN A 237 21.13 7.72 16.13
CA GLN A 237 20.33 6.95 15.17
C GLN A 237 19.00 7.64 14.87
N LYS A 238 18.32 8.23 15.87
CA LYS A 238 17.14 9.07 15.65
C LYS A 238 17.39 10.25 14.73
N ARG A 239 18.51 10.97 14.93
CA ARG A 239 18.86 12.10 14.04
C ARG A 239 19.08 11.63 12.60
N LEU A 240 19.77 10.51 12.42
CA LEU A 240 19.95 9.91 11.09
C LEU A 240 18.60 9.45 10.50
N ALA A 241 17.74 8.85 11.31
CA ALA A 241 16.39 8.44 10.87
C ALA A 241 15.53 9.65 10.44
N PHE A 242 15.55 10.76 11.18
CA PHE A 242 14.88 12.01 10.76
C PHE A 242 15.47 12.56 9.46
N ALA A 243 16.78 12.55 9.31
CA ALA A 243 17.45 13.03 8.09
C ALA A 243 17.08 12.14 6.88
N LEU A 244 17.05 10.81 7.04
CA LEU A 244 16.65 9.88 6.00
C LEU A 244 15.17 10.05 5.63
N MET A 245 14.28 10.18 6.63
CA MET A 245 12.87 10.49 6.43
C MET A 245 12.70 11.80 5.65
N ASN A 246 13.43 12.84 6.02
CA ASN A 246 13.35 14.13 5.33
C ASN A 246 13.76 14.02 3.85
N ARG A 247 14.79 13.24 3.53
CA ARG A 247 15.19 12.98 2.15
C ARG A 247 14.16 12.12 1.41
N THR A 248 13.54 11.14 2.09
CA THR A 248 12.45 10.34 1.51
C THR A 248 11.28 11.23 1.09
N LEU A 249 10.97 12.29 1.85
CA LEU A 249 9.91 13.23 1.55
C LEU A 249 10.31 14.36 0.60
N SER A 250 11.55 14.38 0.10
CA SER A 250 11.98 15.42 -0.84
C SER A 250 11.29 15.24 -2.21
N PRO A 251 10.92 16.34 -2.89
CA PRO A 251 10.38 16.28 -4.25
C PRO A 251 11.31 15.54 -5.23
N GLU A 252 12.62 15.67 -5.05
CA GLU A 252 13.64 15.01 -5.88
C GLU A 252 13.50 13.48 -5.80
N PHE A 253 13.51 12.91 -4.59
CA PHE A 253 13.36 11.47 -4.42
C PHE A 253 11.97 10.98 -4.84
N LEU A 254 10.92 11.68 -4.42
CA LEU A 254 9.54 11.29 -4.74
C LEU A 254 9.25 11.31 -6.24
N ASN A 255 9.82 12.27 -6.98
CA ASN A 255 9.72 12.33 -8.43
C ASN A 255 10.42 11.13 -9.09
N ALA A 256 11.66 10.84 -8.68
CA ALA A 256 12.41 9.71 -9.20
C ALA A 256 11.72 8.36 -8.89
N PHE A 257 11.19 8.23 -7.67
CA PHE A 257 10.44 7.06 -7.23
C PHE A 257 9.12 6.90 -8.01
N GLY A 258 8.39 7.99 -8.22
CA GLY A 258 7.18 8.01 -9.03
C GLY A 258 7.45 7.60 -10.48
N ASP A 259 8.53 8.07 -11.09
CA ASP A 259 8.91 7.70 -12.45
C ASP A 259 9.25 6.20 -12.59
N GLN A 260 9.87 5.63 -11.55
CA GLN A 260 10.26 4.22 -11.55
C GLN A 260 9.06 3.28 -11.30
N PHE A 261 8.23 3.60 -10.30
CA PHE A 261 7.24 2.66 -9.78
C PHE A 261 5.78 3.11 -9.97
N LEU A 262 5.55 4.28 -10.57
CA LEU A 262 4.23 4.88 -10.78
C LEU A 262 3.45 5.12 -9.46
N TRP A 263 4.15 5.41 -8.37
CA TRP A 263 3.55 5.80 -7.11
C TRP A 263 3.28 7.30 -7.05
N ARG A 264 2.23 7.66 -6.32
CA ARG A 264 1.85 9.05 -6.09
C ARG A 264 2.57 9.59 -4.85
N PRO A 265 3.13 10.81 -4.92
CA PRO A 265 3.80 11.44 -3.78
C PRO A 265 2.77 11.98 -2.78
N THR A 266 3.16 12.04 -1.50
CA THR A 266 2.39 12.76 -0.48
C THR A 266 2.82 14.21 -0.32
N ASN A 267 3.97 14.60 -0.84
CA ASN A 267 4.45 15.97 -0.82
C ASN A 267 3.82 16.75 -2.00
N SER A 268 3.16 17.86 -1.71
CA SER A 268 2.47 18.71 -2.70
C SER A 268 3.41 19.40 -3.70
N GLU A 269 4.70 19.55 -3.37
CA GLU A 269 5.72 20.11 -4.26
C GLU A 269 6.30 19.06 -5.23
N ALA A 270 6.06 17.77 -4.99
CA ALA A 270 6.47 16.72 -5.90
C ALA A 270 5.47 16.60 -7.06
N ARG A 271 5.99 16.32 -8.26
CA ARG A 271 5.15 16.14 -9.45
C ARG A 271 4.55 14.73 -9.54
N ILE A 272 3.45 14.63 -10.22
CA ILE A 272 2.96 13.34 -10.73
C ILE A 272 3.83 12.94 -11.92
N THR A 273 4.19 11.66 -12.02
CA THR A 273 4.89 11.14 -13.21
C THR A 273 4.06 11.36 -14.47
N GLN A 274 4.72 11.59 -15.61
CA GLN A 274 4.05 11.86 -16.88
C GLN A 274 3.01 10.79 -17.23
N VAL A 275 3.29 9.53 -16.97
CA VAL A 275 2.37 8.41 -17.23
C VAL A 275 1.05 8.57 -16.48
N LEU A 276 1.10 8.90 -15.19
CA LEU A 276 -0.10 9.10 -14.38
C LEU A 276 -0.79 10.42 -14.76
N ALA A 277 -0.03 11.47 -15.10
CA ALA A 277 -0.60 12.74 -15.55
C ALA A 277 -1.36 12.59 -16.88
N GLU A 278 -0.85 11.79 -17.82
CA GLU A 278 -1.53 11.44 -19.08
C GLU A 278 -2.80 10.61 -18.84
N ALA A 279 -2.85 9.84 -17.76
CA ALA A 279 -4.03 9.13 -17.28
C ALA A 279 -5.00 10.02 -16.45
N GLY A 280 -4.75 11.34 -16.37
CA GLY A 280 -5.61 12.30 -15.68
C GLY A 280 -5.39 12.37 -14.16
N VAL A 281 -4.29 11.84 -13.64
CA VAL A 281 -3.95 11.92 -12.21
C VAL A 281 -3.35 13.27 -11.88
N GLU A 282 -3.86 13.89 -10.83
CA GLU A 282 -3.41 15.18 -10.31
C GLU A 282 -2.92 15.06 -8.87
N ASN A 283 -1.99 15.95 -8.46
CA ASN A 283 -1.54 16.09 -7.07
C ASN A 283 -2.08 17.41 -6.50
N THR A 284 -3.41 17.52 -6.38
CA THR A 284 -4.11 18.68 -5.87
C THR A 284 -4.91 18.32 -4.61
N PRO A 285 -5.28 19.30 -3.75
CA PRO A 285 -6.12 19.05 -2.60
C PRO A 285 -7.39 18.28 -2.96
N GLU A 286 -8.09 18.70 -4.01
CA GLU A 286 -9.35 18.10 -4.44
C GLU A 286 -9.17 16.64 -4.89
N ALA A 287 -8.06 16.34 -5.56
CA ALA A 287 -7.75 14.97 -5.99
C ALA A 287 -7.46 14.04 -4.81
N VAL A 288 -6.82 14.55 -3.76
CA VAL A 288 -6.43 13.75 -2.59
C VAL A 288 -7.54 13.62 -1.54
N GLU A 289 -8.42 14.62 -1.40
CA GLU A 289 -9.58 14.56 -0.49
C GLU A 289 -10.57 13.45 -0.83
N ALA A 290 -10.58 13.00 -2.08
CA ALA A 290 -11.44 11.92 -2.54
C ALA A 290 -10.97 10.54 -2.07
N PHE A 291 -9.76 10.40 -1.55
CA PHE A 291 -9.24 9.11 -1.10
C PHE A 291 -9.73 8.73 0.29
N TRP A 292 -9.87 7.44 0.48
CA TRP A 292 -10.31 6.85 1.73
C TRP A 292 -9.22 5.93 2.31
N VAL A 293 -8.97 6.09 3.60
CA VAL A 293 -8.15 5.15 4.38
C VAL A 293 -9.12 4.29 5.19
N PRO A 294 -9.18 2.97 4.96
CA PRO A 294 -9.99 2.07 5.78
C PRO A 294 -9.63 2.15 7.27
N ASP A 295 -10.60 1.86 8.13
CA ASP A 295 -10.35 1.70 9.55
C ASP A 295 -9.55 0.43 9.81
N TRP A 296 -8.23 0.58 9.83
CA TRP A 296 -7.33 -0.53 10.05
C TRP A 296 -7.29 -1.02 11.49
N ASP A 297 -7.70 -0.20 12.47
CA ASP A 297 -7.87 -0.65 13.86
C ASP A 297 -8.99 -1.68 13.94
N PHE A 298 -10.14 -1.38 13.35
CA PHE A 298 -11.25 -2.34 13.24
C PHE A 298 -10.83 -3.62 12.50
N PHE A 299 -10.12 -3.49 11.37
CA PHE A 299 -9.67 -4.67 10.62
C PHE A 299 -8.75 -5.55 11.47
N VAL A 300 -7.77 -4.98 12.16
CA VAL A 300 -6.80 -5.72 12.98
C VAL A 300 -7.47 -6.40 14.18
N GLU A 301 -8.41 -5.73 14.84
CA GLU A 301 -9.21 -6.31 15.93
C GLU A 301 -10.01 -7.54 15.48
N ASN A 302 -10.48 -7.56 14.24
CA ASN A 302 -11.29 -8.65 13.69
C ASN A 302 -10.48 -9.58 12.74
N LYS A 303 -9.17 -9.39 12.60
CA LYS A 303 -8.33 -10.07 11.61
C LYS A 303 -8.46 -11.58 11.66
N LEU A 304 -8.51 -12.18 12.86
CA LEU A 304 -8.60 -13.64 13.00
C LEU A 304 -9.91 -14.18 12.41
N GLU A 305 -11.04 -13.57 12.74
CA GLU A 305 -12.34 -13.98 12.19
C GLU A 305 -12.40 -13.78 10.67
N ILE A 306 -11.90 -12.63 10.19
CA ILE A 306 -11.86 -12.31 8.77
C ILE A 306 -11.03 -13.35 8.01
N THR A 307 -9.81 -13.63 8.48
CA THR A 307 -8.90 -14.61 7.88
C THR A 307 -9.52 -16.01 7.85
N ASP A 308 -10.04 -16.49 8.99
CA ASP A 308 -10.65 -17.81 9.08
C ASP A 308 -11.85 -17.99 8.13
N ARG A 309 -12.69 -16.99 8.02
CA ARG A 309 -13.85 -17.03 7.14
C ARG A 309 -13.49 -16.95 5.67
N LEU A 310 -12.58 -16.04 5.30
CA LEU A 310 -12.08 -15.93 3.93
C LEU A 310 -11.37 -17.20 3.47
N ASN A 311 -10.56 -17.83 4.33
CA ASN A 311 -9.93 -19.11 4.01
C ASN A 311 -10.97 -20.19 3.68
N ARG A 312 -12.09 -20.26 4.41
CA ARG A 312 -13.19 -21.19 4.09
C ARG A 312 -13.87 -20.85 2.77
N ILE A 313 -14.10 -19.57 2.49
CA ILE A 313 -14.70 -19.11 1.22
C ILE A 313 -13.79 -19.47 0.05
N PHE A 314 -12.48 -19.27 0.18
CA PHE A 314 -11.51 -19.55 -0.88
C PHE A 314 -11.10 -21.03 -0.97
N GLY A 315 -11.45 -21.85 0.02
CA GLY A 315 -11.05 -23.25 0.08
C GLY A 315 -9.56 -23.47 0.39
N LEU A 316 -8.98 -22.59 1.20
CA LEU A 316 -7.57 -22.59 1.62
C LEU A 316 -7.38 -23.28 2.98
#